data_e92b489bcd4fac4559edf61de827b764
#
_entry.id   e92b489bcd4fac4559edf61de827b764
#
_cell.length_a   1.000
_cell.length_b   1.000
_cell.length_c   1.000
_cell.angle_alpha   90.00
_cell.angle_beta   90.00
_cell.angle_gamma   90.00
#
_symmetry.space_group_name_H-M   'P 1'
#
loop_
_entity.id
_entity.type
_entity.pdbx_description
1 polymer ?
#
loop_
_entity_poly.entity_id
_entity_poly.type
_entity_poly.pdbx_seq_one_letter_code
_entity_poly.pdbx_strand_id
1 'polypeptide(L)'
;MFLFRDKLFEDREKEVRAMMKWILHNPFVLSVSFHDGRVMINYPWDDSPGAVEGEKAVCSDDDVFGVVSSIYANNHPFMWTG
;
A
#
# COMPACT_ATOMS: atom_id res chain seq x y z
N MET A 1 7.60 20.61 0.34
CA MET A 1 7.56 19.43 1.21
C MET A 1 6.66 19.62 2.43
N PHE A 2 6.84 20.67 3.21
CA PHE A 2 6.01 20.92 4.39
C PHE A 2 4.53 21.15 4.05
N LEU A 3 4.24 21.88 3.00
CA LEU A 3 2.85 22.13 2.54
C LEU A 3 2.13 20.83 2.17
N PHE A 4 2.83 19.90 1.52
CA PHE A 4 2.28 18.61 1.18
C PHE A 4 1.99 17.79 2.43
N ARG A 5 2.90 17.79 3.38
CA ARG A 5 2.76 17.08 4.65
C ARG A 5 1.58 17.61 5.47
N ASP A 6 1.41 18.94 5.51
CA ASP A 6 0.28 19.57 6.19
C ASP A 6 -1.06 19.17 5.57
N LYS A 7 -1.12 19.09 4.23
CA LYS A 7 -2.31 18.68 3.51
C LYS A 7 -2.68 17.21 3.74
N LEU A 8 -1.72 16.35 4.05
CA LEU A 8 -2.01 14.94 4.34
C LEU A 8 -2.96 14.76 5.53
N PHE A 9 -2.94 15.69 6.48
CA PHE A 9 -3.77 15.61 7.68
C PHE A 9 -5.08 16.37 7.58
N GLU A 10 -5.29 17.15 6.50
CA GLU A 10 -6.52 17.88 6.28
C GLU A 10 -7.68 16.93 5.93
N ASP A 11 -8.87 17.25 6.47
CA ASP A 11 -10.12 16.54 6.16
C ASP A 11 -10.05 15.02 6.37
N ARG A 12 -9.22 14.58 7.32
CA ARG A 12 -9.10 13.16 7.67
C ARG A 12 -9.83 12.87 8.98
N GLU A 13 -10.40 11.67 9.07
CA GLU A 13 -10.99 11.18 10.30
C GLU A 13 -9.92 11.00 11.39
N LYS A 14 -10.35 11.01 12.65
CA LYS A 14 -9.43 10.94 13.80
C LYS A 14 -8.56 9.69 13.79
N GLU A 15 -9.16 8.54 13.48
CA GLU A 15 -8.46 7.25 13.42
C GLU A 15 -7.43 7.21 12.29
N VAL A 16 -7.76 7.79 11.14
CA VAL A 16 -6.84 7.89 10.00
C VAL A 16 -5.66 8.78 10.37
N ARG A 17 -5.94 9.93 10.99
CA ARG A 17 -4.88 10.86 11.43
C ARG A 17 -3.96 10.22 12.47
N ALA A 18 -4.51 9.45 13.41
CA ALA A 18 -3.74 8.74 14.42
C ALA A 18 -2.79 7.72 13.78
N MET A 19 -3.27 6.93 12.83
CA MET A 19 -2.47 5.96 12.09
C MET A 19 -1.37 6.63 11.26
N MET A 20 -1.69 7.72 10.58
CA MET A 20 -0.72 8.48 9.80
C MET A 20 0.41 9.02 10.68
N LYS A 21 0.08 9.59 11.83
CA LYS A 21 1.09 10.08 12.79
C LYS A 21 1.97 8.95 13.29
N TRP A 22 1.37 7.83 13.64
CA TRP A 22 2.09 6.66 14.12
C TRP A 22 3.09 6.14 13.06
N ILE A 23 2.66 6.01 11.82
CA ILE A 23 3.51 5.59 10.71
C ILE A 23 4.66 6.57 10.50
N LEU A 24 4.40 7.87 10.54
CA LEU A 24 5.42 8.90 10.34
C LEU A 24 6.44 8.96 11.48
N HIS A 25 6.05 8.58 12.71
CA HIS A 25 6.92 8.63 13.88
C HIS A 25 7.73 7.35 14.10
N ASN A 26 7.48 6.30 13.34
CA ASN A 26 8.16 5.01 13.48
C ASN A 26 8.84 4.64 12.16
N PRO A 27 10.06 4.10 12.21
CA PRO A 27 10.82 3.76 11.01
C PRO A 27 10.41 2.40 10.44
N PHE A 28 9.14 2.26 10.09
CA PHE A 28 8.66 1.02 9.46
C PHE A 28 9.28 0.84 8.08
N VAL A 29 9.76 -0.35 7.80
CA VAL A 29 10.32 -0.71 6.50
C VAL A 29 9.25 -1.28 5.59
N LEU A 30 8.31 -2.02 6.16
CA LEU A 30 7.27 -2.71 5.42
C LEU A 30 5.99 -2.77 6.25
N SER A 31 4.85 -2.76 5.58
CA SER A 31 3.56 -2.93 6.25
C SER A 31 2.64 -3.82 5.41
N VAL A 32 1.68 -4.45 6.06
CA VAL A 32 0.68 -5.29 5.40
C VAL A 32 -0.69 -5.00 6.02
N SER A 33 -1.71 -4.89 5.18
CA SER A 33 -3.10 -4.82 5.60
C SER A 33 -3.82 -6.09 5.16
N PHE A 34 -4.52 -6.70 6.09
CA PHE A 34 -5.35 -7.88 5.80
C PHE A 34 -6.82 -7.50 5.80
N HIS A 35 -7.52 -7.85 4.74
CA HIS A 35 -8.96 -7.65 4.64
C HIS A 35 -9.58 -8.71 3.73
N ASP A 36 -10.89 -8.84 3.78
CA ASP A 36 -11.63 -9.77 2.91
C ASP A 36 -11.78 -9.22 1.49
N GLY A 37 -12.42 -10.00 0.63
CA GLY A 37 -12.74 -9.62 -0.73
C GLY A 37 -12.24 -10.61 -1.77
N ARG A 38 -10.95 -10.68 -1.97
CA ARG A 38 -10.31 -11.57 -2.95
C ARG A 38 -9.09 -12.26 -2.39
N VAL A 39 -8.78 -13.43 -2.94
CA VAL A 39 -7.54 -14.15 -2.64
C VAL A 39 -6.44 -13.61 -3.55
N MET A 40 -5.88 -12.50 -3.16
CA MET A 40 -4.82 -11.84 -3.90
C MET A 40 -3.99 -10.96 -2.99
N ILE A 41 -2.83 -10.56 -3.45
CA ILE A 41 -2.01 -9.57 -2.80
C ILE A 41 -1.80 -8.38 -3.74
N ASN A 42 -2.05 -7.19 -3.22
CA ASN A 42 -1.80 -5.94 -3.92
C ASN A 42 -0.64 -5.20 -3.29
N TYR A 43 0.09 -4.45 -4.09
CA TYR A 43 1.14 -3.56 -3.62
C TYR A 43 1.09 -2.24 -4.39
N PRO A 44 1.79 -1.18 -3.89
CA PRO A 44 1.65 0.16 -4.46
C PRO A 44 1.95 0.24 -5.97
N TRP A 45 1.22 1.02 -6.72
CA TRP A 45 0.11 1.81 -6.14
C TRP A 45 -1.21 1.18 -6.55
N ASP A 46 -2.03 0.91 -5.57
CA ASP A 46 -3.37 0.36 -5.80
C ASP A 46 -4.30 1.43 -6.38
N ASP A 47 -4.10 2.67 -5.91
CA ASP A 47 -4.84 3.84 -6.37
C ASP A 47 -3.91 5.05 -6.37
N SER A 48 -3.92 5.83 -7.42
CA SER A 48 -3.16 7.07 -7.50
C SER A 48 -3.89 8.12 -8.34
N PRO A 49 -3.72 9.42 -8.03
CA PRO A 49 -4.32 10.49 -8.80
C PRO A 49 -3.95 10.41 -10.28
N GLY A 50 -4.95 10.42 -11.16
CA GLY A 50 -4.75 10.32 -12.59
C GLY A 50 -4.54 8.91 -13.13
N ALA A 51 -4.56 7.89 -12.27
CA ALA A 51 -4.47 6.50 -12.72
C ALA A 51 -5.71 6.10 -13.50
N VAL A 52 -5.50 5.37 -14.59
CA VAL A 52 -6.59 4.77 -15.38
C VAL A 52 -6.86 3.37 -14.82
N GLU A 53 -8.13 3.02 -14.68
CA GLU A 53 -8.53 1.71 -14.19
C GLU A 53 -7.93 0.60 -15.06
N GLY A 54 -7.31 -0.37 -14.41
CA GLY A 54 -6.65 -1.50 -15.07
C GLY A 54 -5.21 -1.25 -15.49
N GLU A 55 -4.72 -0.02 -15.39
CA GLU A 55 -3.30 0.28 -15.62
C GLU A 55 -2.49 0.10 -14.35
N LYS A 56 -1.28 -0.42 -14.49
CA LYS A 56 -0.34 -0.57 -13.39
C LYS A 56 0.31 0.76 -13.06
N ALA A 57 0.04 1.28 -11.87
CA ALA A 57 0.74 2.45 -11.32
C ALA A 57 1.97 1.97 -10.54
N VAL A 58 3.15 2.13 -11.12
CA VAL A 58 4.41 1.60 -10.59
C VAL A 58 5.05 2.59 -9.61
N CYS A 59 5.42 2.12 -8.43
CA CYS A 59 6.22 2.89 -7.48
C CYS A 59 7.72 2.57 -7.62
N SER A 60 8.57 3.37 -6.97
CA SER A 60 10.02 3.21 -7.04
C SER A 60 10.53 1.87 -6.49
N ASP A 61 9.77 1.26 -5.57
CA ASP A 61 10.13 -0.02 -4.95
C ASP A 61 9.36 -1.20 -5.53
N ASP A 62 8.83 -1.05 -6.74
CA ASP A 62 7.99 -2.07 -7.38
C ASP A 62 8.65 -3.45 -7.43
N ASP A 63 9.93 -3.51 -7.74
CA ASP A 63 10.69 -4.75 -7.79
C ASP A 63 10.78 -5.44 -6.42
N VAL A 64 10.97 -4.68 -5.35
CA VAL A 64 10.99 -5.20 -3.97
C VAL A 64 9.61 -5.74 -3.60
N PHE A 65 8.55 -4.99 -3.87
CA PHE A 65 7.18 -5.43 -3.61
C PHE A 65 6.83 -6.68 -4.41
N GLY A 66 7.28 -6.76 -5.66
CA GLY A 66 7.09 -7.93 -6.49
C GLY A 66 7.71 -9.18 -5.88
N VAL A 67 8.92 -9.09 -5.38
CA VAL A 67 9.61 -10.21 -4.72
C VAL A 67 8.91 -10.62 -3.43
N VAL A 68 8.63 -9.65 -2.55
CA VAL A 68 8.00 -9.91 -1.25
C VAL A 68 6.60 -10.50 -1.42
N SER A 69 5.80 -9.93 -2.31
CA SER A 69 4.44 -10.43 -2.58
C SER A 69 4.46 -11.83 -3.20
N SER A 70 5.42 -12.14 -4.05
CA SER A 70 5.58 -13.47 -4.62
C SER A 70 5.93 -14.50 -3.56
N ILE A 71 6.80 -14.17 -2.62
CA ILE A 71 7.12 -15.05 -1.49
C ILE A 71 5.86 -15.36 -0.69
N TYR A 72 5.08 -14.34 -0.39
CA TYR A 72 3.82 -14.51 0.34
C TYR A 72 2.82 -15.36 -0.44
N ALA A 73 2.59 -15.02 -1.71
CA ALA A 73 1.62 -15.69 -2.56
C ALA A 73 1.96 -17.17 -2.79
N ASN A 74 3.24 -17.50 -2.91
CA ASN A 74 3.70 -18.88 -3.11
C ASN A 74 3.47 -19.78 -1.90
N ASN A 75 3.20 -19.21 -0.74
CA ASN A 75 2.81 -19.96 0.46
C ASN A 75 1.30 -20.25 0.52
N HIS A 76 0.54 -19.78 -0.45
CA HIS A 76 -0.88 -20.06 -0.59
C HIS A 76 -1.13 -21.01 -1.77
N PRO A 77 -2.12 -21.94 -1.68
CA PRO A 77 -2.35 -22.92 -2.74
C PRO A 77 -2.57 -22.37 -4.14
N PHE A 78 -3.16 -21.18 -4.27
CA PHE A 78 -3.50 -20.62 -5.60
C PHE A 78 -3.38 -19.08 -5.72
N MET A 79 -2.95 -18.37 -4.69
CA MET A 79 -2.81 -16.90 -4.76
C MET A 79 -1.81 -16.48 -5.84
N TRP A 80 -0.81 -17.30 -6.11
CA TRP A 80 0.21 -17.04 -7.12
C TRP A 80 -0.33 -17.04 -8.55
N THR A 81 -1.54 -17.55 -8.78
CA THR A 81 -2.16 -17.60 -10.11
C THR A 81 -2.87 -16.29 -10.51
N GLY A 82 -3.09 -15.41 -9.54
CA GLY A 82 -3.89 -14.19 -9.72
C GLY A 82 -3.13 -12.89 -10.00
#